data_5f3858893908489c4b127f5baf62f73c
#
_entry.id   5f3858893908489c4b127f5baf62f73c
#
_cell.length_a   1.000
_cell.length_b   1.000
_cell.length_c   1.000
_cell.angle_alpha   90.00
_cell.angle_beta   90.00
_cell.angle_gamma   90.00
#
_symmetry.space_group_name_H-M   'P 1'
#
loop_
_entity.id
_entity.type
_entity.pdbx_description
1 polymer ?
#
loop_
_entity_poly.entity_id
_entity_poly.type
_entity_poly.pdbx_seq_one_letter_code
_entity_poly.pdbx_strand_id
1 'polypeptide(L)'
;MIKCTDKHVFFYTEWPSNFCETNFKWEAFGEKPTFFCTEQAFMWAKAKYFGDDTSALKIIAEQKSPMACKLFGRLVENYDDKRWSLVRYSFMHDVNYEKYKQDLELRAKLLNPRFDNKTFVEASPTDRIWGVGLAQDDPKIADERNWRGQNLLGKVITQVRAEIIHDFGVAI
;
A
#
# COMPACT_ATOMS: atom_id res chain seq x y z
N MET A 1 4.46 12.92 10.69
CA MET A 1 4.54 12.05 11.91
C MET A 1 3.24 11.27 12.04
N ILE A 2 3.31 9.96 12.25
CA ILE A 2 2.12 9.11 12.45
C ILE A 2 1.32 9.61 13.66
N LYS A 3 0.03 9.86 13.44
CA LYS A 3 -0.92 10.34 14.44
C LYS A 3 -1.83 9.19 14.87
N CYS A 4 -1.98 8.96 16.16
CA CYS A 4 -2.83 7.89 16.68
C CYS A 4 -3.95 8.46 17.54
N THR A 5 -5.12 7.86 17.42
CA THR A 5 -6.23 7.94 18.37
C THR A 5 -6.41 6.57 19.05
N ASP A 6 -7.45 6.41 19.84
CA ASP A 6 -7.78 5.10 20.42
C ASP A 6 -8.17 4.06 19.37
N LYS A 7 -8.68 4.51 18.21
CA LYS A 7 -9.23 3.64 17.15
C LYS A 7 -8.38 3.62 15.87
N HIS A 8 -7.62 4.67 15.59
CA HIS A 8 -7.00 4.86 14.28
C HIS A 8 -5.52 5.19 14.36
N VAL A 9 -4.80 4.80 13.31
CA VAL A 9 -3.41 5.14 13.01
C VAL A 9 -3.39 5.89 11.69
N PHE A 10 -3.30 7.22 11.73
CA PHE A 10 -3.29 8.06 10.54
C PHE A 10 -1.88 8.22 9.99
N PHE A 11 -1.74 7.98 8.69
CA PHE A 11 -0.49 8.19 7.93
C PHE A 11 -0.79 8.80 6.57
N TYR A 12 0.21 9.42 5.95
CA TYR A 12 0.14 9.92 4.57
C TYR A 12 1.45 9.65 3.84
N THR A 13 2.55 10.28 4.26
CA THR A 13 3.88 10.13 3.64
C THR A 13 4.85 9.29 4.49
N GLU A 14 4.41 8.85 5.66
CA GLU A 14 5.23 8.08 6.57
C GLU A 14 5.42 6.63 6.08
N TRP A 15 6.14 5.84 6.86
CA TRP A 15 6.55 4.47 6.50
C TRP A 15 5.42 3.51 6.04
N PRO A 16 4.12 3.67 6.41
CA PRO A 16 3.10 2.81 5.84
C PRO A 16 2.77 3.14 4.38
N SER A 17 3.11 4.33 3.91
CA SER A 17 2.88 4.76 2.53
C SER A 17 3.47 3.79 1.51
N ASN A 18 2.80 3.65 0.38
CA ASN A 18 3.30 2.89 -0.77
C ASN A 18 4.57 3.52 -1.40
N PHE A 19 4.84 4.80 -1.10
CA PHE A 19 6.03 5.51 -1.55
C PHE A 19 7.24 5.31 -0.64
N CYS A 20 7.05 4.65 0.52
CA CYS A 20 8.16 4.36 1.41
C CYS A 20 9.19 3.47 0.71
N GLU A 21 10.44 3.92 0.74
CA GLU A 21 11.56 3.15 0.22
C GLU A 21 11.75 1.87 1.04
N THR A 22 11.96 0.77 0.34
CA THR A 22 12.15 -0.57 0.89
C THR A 22 12.86 -1.44 -0.14
N ASN A 23 13.08 -2.70 0.15
CA ASN A 23 13.62 -3.66 -0.80
C ASN A 23 12.99 -5.02 -0.56
N PHE A 24 12.22 -5.51 -1.54
CA PHE A 24 11.59 -6.83 -1.44
C PHE A 24 11.42 -7.46 -2.82
N LYS A 25 11.33 -8.79 -2.85
CA LYS A 25 10.99 -9.58 -4.04
C LYS A 25 9.55 -10.03 -3.93
N TRP A 26 8.87 -10.05 -5.07
CA TRP A 26 7.53 -10.61 -5.15
C TRP A 26 7.38 -11.46 -6.39
N GLU A 27 6.84 -12.67 -6.22
CA GLU A 27 6.59 -13.61 -7.29
C GLU A 27 5.16 -13.48 -7.79
N ALA A 28 5.02 -13.05 -9.04
CA ALA A 28 3.73 -12.95 -9.73
C ALA A 28 3.94 -13.01 -11.24
N PHE A 29 2.94 -13.44 -11.97
CA PHE A 29 2.96 -13.54 -13.45
C PHE A 29 4.14 -14.36 -14.00
N GLY A 30 4.62 -15.37 -13.26
CA GLY A 30 5.77 -16.20 -13.64
C GLY A 30 7.14 -15.51 -13.50
N GLU A 31 7.21 -14.36 -12.90
CA GLU A 31 8.43 -13.58 -12.65
C GLU A 31 8.60 -13.29 -11.16
N LYS A 32 9.84 -12.99 -10.73
CA LYS A 32 10.15 -12.65 -9.32
C LYS A 32 11.08 -11.43 -9.24
N PRO A 33 10.64 -10.27 -9.69
CA PRO A 33 11.45 -9.06 -9.64
C PRO A 33 11.65 -8.52 -8.23
N THR A 34 12.66 -7.65 -8.10
CA THR A 34 12.92 -6.87 -6.89
C THR A 34 12.33 -5.47 -7.06
N PHE A 35 11.67 -4.97 -6.02
CA PHE A 35 11.03 -3.66 -6.00
C PHE A 35 11.63 -2.78 -4.91
N PHE A 36 11.73 -1.47 -5.19
CA PHE A 36 12.24 -0.49 -4.22
C PHE A 36 11.13 0.23 -3.43
N CYS A 37 9.87 0.05 -3.80
CA CYS A 37 8.70 0.51 -3.06
C CYS A 37 7.44 -0.28 -3.47
N THR A 38 6.40 -0.26 -2.64
CA THR A 38 5.15 -0.96 -2.95
C THR A 38 4.40 -0.34 -4.13
N GLU A 39 4.52 0.97 -4.34
CA GLU A 39 3.93 1.63 -5.53
C GLU A 39 4.48 1.04 -6.83
N GLN A 40 5.80 0.83 -6.92
CA GLN A 40 6.41 0.19 -8.09
C GLN A 40 5.84 -1.19 -8.35
N ALA A 41 5.79 -2.04 -7.32
CA ALA A 41 5.28 -3.41 -7.43
C ALA A 41 3.79 -3.42 -7.86
N PHE A 42 3.00 -2.53 -7.28
CA PHE A 42 1.57 -2.42 -7.57
C PHE A 42 1.30 -1.94 -9.00
N MET A 43 2.05 -0.95 -9.48
CA MET A 43 1.93 -0.46 -10.87
C MET A 43 2.47 -1.47 -11.87
N TRP A 44 3.54 -2.19 -11.54
CA TRP A 44 4.02 -3.30 -12.37
C TRP A 44 2.95 -4.39 -12.49
N ALA A 45 2.31 -4.78 -11.39
CA ALA A 45 1.22 -5.76 -11.41
C ALA A 45 0.05 -5.29 -12.28
N LYS A 46 -0.30 -4.01 -12.22
CA LYS A 46 -1.32 -3.42 -13.08
C LYS A 46 -0.98 -3.58 -14.56
N ALA A 47 0.25 -3.23 -14.95
CA ALA A 47 0.72 -3.36 -16.34
C ALA A 47 0.68 -4.83 -16.79
N LYS A 48 1.19 -5.75 -15.99
CA LYS A 48 1.17 -7.20 -16.28
C LYS A 48 -0.26 -7.75 -16.39
N TYR A 49 -1.16 -7.33 -15.50
CA TYR A 49 -2.56 -7.77 -15.51
C TYR A 49 -3.30 -7.37 -16.79
N PHE A 50 -3.00 -6.20 -17.35
CA PHE A 50 -3.59 -5.73 -18.61
C PHE A 50 -2.78 -6.11 -19.86
N GLY A 51 -1.68 -6.85 -19.71
CA GLY A 51 -0.86 -7.33 -20.83
C GLY A 51 -0.01 -6.22 -21.47
N ASP A 52 0.28 -5.13 -20.75
CA ASP A 52 1.14 -4.05 -21.22
C ASP A 52 2.57 -4.27 -20.74
N ASP A 53 3.30 -5.14 -21.43
CA ASP A 53 4.69 -5.45 -21.11
C ASP A 53 5.63 -4.24 -21.30
N THR A 54 5.30 -3.31 -22.20
CA THR A 54 6.09 -2.09 -22.39
C THR A 54 6.05 -1.20 -21.14
N SER A 55 4.87 -0.96 -20.59
CA SER A 55 4.73 -0.22 -19.33
C SER A 55 5.33 -0.99 -18.16
N ALA A 56 5.18 -2.32 -18.11
CA ALA A 56 5.78 -3.14 -17.06
C ALA A 56 7.32 -3.00 -17.05
N LEU A 57 7.97 -3.03 -18.22
CA LEU A 57 9.42 -2.82 -18.35
C LEU A 57 9.85 -1.41 -17.92
N LYS A 58 9.11 -0.38 -18.26
CA LYS A 58 9.39 1.00 -17.81
C LYS A 58 9.29 1.13 -16.29
N ILE A 59 8.27 0.55 -15.71
CA ILE A 59 8.04 0.59 -14.26
C ILE A 59 9.15 -0.14 -13.52
N ILE A 60 9.55 -1.33 -13.95
CA ILE A 60 10.60 -2.10 -13.28
C ILE A 60 11.98 -1.48 -13.44
N ALA A 61 12.22 -0.75 -14.53
CA ALA A 61 13.48 -0.03 -14.77
C ALA A 61 13.63 1.25 -13.92
N GLU A 62 12.53 1.82 -13.43
CA GLU A 62 12.55 2.96 -12.51
C GLU A 62 13.06 2.51 -11.14
N GLN A 63 14.06 3.20 -10.58
CA GLN A 63 14.70 2.79 -9.33
C GLN A 63 14.77 3.90 -8.26
N LYS A 64 14.17 5.06 -8.54
CA LYS A 64 14.34 6.24 -7.68
C LYS A 64 13.06 6.97 -7.35
N SER A 65 12.07 6.94 -8.24
CA SER A 65 10.88 7.78 -8.12
C SER A 65 9.60 6.96 -8.05
N PRO A 66 9.01 6.79 -6.85
CA PRO A 66 7.68 6.19 -6.72
C PRO A 66 6.61 6.95 -7.52
N MET A 67 6.76 8.28 -7.62
CA MET A 67 5.85 9.10 -8.41
C MET A 67 5.96 8.79 -9.91
N ALA A 68 7.16 8.54 -10.44
CA ALA A 68 7.32 8.12 -11.83
C ALA A 68 6.62 6.77 -12.08
N CYS A 69 6.76 5.80 -11.16
CA CYS A 69 6.04 4.53 -11.25
C CYS A 69 4.51 4.75 -11.27
N LYS A 70 4.00 5.63 -10.43
CA LYS A 70 2.57 5.99 -10.40
C LYS A 70 2.11 6.61 -11.72
N LEU A 71 2.90 7.50 -12.31
CA LEU A 71 2.58 8.12 -13.60
C LEU A 71 2.60 7.10 -14.74
N PHE A 72 3.59 6.21 -14.80
CA PHE A 72 3.59 5.10 -15.76
C PHE A 72 2.37 4.19 -15.59
N GLY A 73 1.98 3.90 -14.36
CA GLY A 73 0.78 3.12 -14.07
C GLY A 73 -0.53 3.76 -14.57
N ARG A 74 -0.58 5.09 -14.68
CA ARG A 74 -1.73 5.81 -15.29
C ARG A 74 -1.79 5.69 -16.80
N LEU A 75 -0.68 5.36 -17.44
CA LEU A 75 -0.55 5.23 -18.90
C LEU A 75 -0.64 3.78 -19.36
N VAL A 76 -0.92 2.82 -18.48
CA VAL A 76 -1.09 1.41 -18.83
C VAL A 76 -2.17 1.24 -19.86
N GLU A 77 -1.81 0.61 -20.99
CA GLU A 77 -2.72 0.30 -22.09
C GLU A 77 -3.73 -0.78 -21.69
N ASN A 78 -4.84 -0.85 -22.42
CA ASN A 78 -5.93 -1.79 -22.21
C ASN A 78 -6.56 -1.74 -20.80
N TYR A 79 -6.36 -0.62 -20.09
CA TYR A 79 -6.94 -0.42 -18.77
C TYR A 79 -8.47 -0.48 -18.81
N ASP A 80 -9.03 -1.25 -17.88
CA ASP A 80 -10.46 -1.36 -17.62
C ASP A 80 -10.71 -1.25 -16.11
N ASP A 81 -11.39 -0.18 -15.70
CA ASP A 81 -11.60 0.12 -14.26
C ASP A 81 -12.43 -0.97 -13.57
N LYS A 82 -13.41 -1.52 -14.26
CA LYS A 82 -14.27 -2.58 -13.71
C LYS A 82 -13.45 -3.84 -13.45
N ARG A 83 -12.61 -4.27 -14.39
CA ARG A 83 -11.72 -5.42 -14.22
C ARG A 83 -10.69 -5.16 -13.13
N TRP A 84 -10.07 -3.97 -13.12
CA TRP A 84 -9.08 -3.59 -12.12
C TRP A 84 -9.66 -3.55 -10.71
N SER A 85 -10.86 -3.02 -10.55
CA SER A 85 -11.55 -2.96 -9.24
C SER A 85 -11.76 -4.32 -8.58
N LEU A 86 -11.84 -5.41 -9.36
CA LEU A 86 -12.00 -6.76 -8.84
C LEU A 86 -10.72 -7.36 -8.25
N VAL A 87 -9.55 -6.89 -8.69
CA VAL A 87 -8.25 -7.50 -8.34
C VAL A 87 -7.30 -6.56 -7.58
N ARG A 88 -7.50 -5.26 -7.66
CA ARG A 88 -6.59 -4.25 -7.09
C ARG A 88 -6.34 -4.42 -5.59
N TYR A 89 -7.35 -4.81 -4.81
CA TYR A 89 -7.20 -5.02 -3.38
C TYR A 89 -6.26 -6.20 -3.09
N SER A 90 -6.43 -7.31 -3.81
CA SER A 90 -5.58 -8.49 -3.66
C SER A 90 -4.12 -8.18 -4.01
N PHE A 91 -3.86 -7.50 -5.12
CA PHE A 91 -2.49 -7.10 -5.47
C PHE A 91 -1.88 -6.14 -4.44
N MET A 92 -2.66 -5.16 -3.96
CA MET A 92 -2.18 -4.24 -2.93
C MET A 92 -1.86 -4.96 -1.62
N HIS A 93 -2.69 -5.95 -1.24
CA HIS A 93 -2.45 -6.83 -0.11
C HIS A 93 -1.13 -7.60 -0.27
N ASP A 94 -0.95 -8.28 -1.39
CA ASP A 94 0.23 -9.13 -1.62
C ASP A 94 1.54 -8.34 -1.58
N VAL A 95 1.59 -7.19 -2.24
CA VAL A 95 2.81 -6.35 -2.25
C VAL A 95 3.12 -5.77 -0.87
N ASN A 96 2.11 -5.40 -0.09
CA ASN A 96 2.31 -4.94 1.28
C ASN A 96 2.69 -6.09 2.23
N TYR A 97 2.11 -7.28 2.08
CA TYR A 97 2.51 -8.45 2.85
C TYR A 97 4.01 -8.78 2.61
N GLU A 98 4.44 -8.85 1.34
CA GLU A 98 5.84 -9.12 1.01
C GLU A 98 6.80 -8.02 1.49
N LYS A 99 6.42 -6.75 1.44
CA LYS A 99 7.16 -5.63 2.04
C LYS A 99 7.45 -5.90 3.51
N TYR A 100 6.42 -6.13 4.32
CA TYR A 100 6.59 -6.30 5.76
C TYR A 100 7.16 -7.66 6.15
N LYS A 101 6.99 -8.68 5.31
CA LYS A 101 7.61 -9.98 5.48
C LYS A 101 9.13 -9.93 5.31
N GLN A 102 9.63 -9.11 4.39
CA GLN A 102 11.05 -9.10 4.00
C GLN A 102 11.83 -7.94 4.64
N ASP A 103 11.22 -6.77 4.80
CA ASP A 103 11.85 -5.62 5.43
C ASP A 103 11.68 -5.68 6.96
N LEU A 104 12.76 -6.10 7.65
CA LEU A 104 12.74 -6.33 9.10
C LEU A 104 12.51 -5.05 9.91
N GLU A 105 13.02 -3.91 9.42
CA GLU A 105 12.83 -2.62 10.09
C GLU A 105 11.37 -2.16 10.00
N LEU A 106 10.79 -2.23 8.80
CA LEU A 106 9.38 -1.87 8.60
C LEU A 106 8.45 -2.86 9.30
N ARG A 107 8.79 -4.15 9.34
CA ARG A 107 8.06 -5.15 10.12
C ARG A 107 8.07 -4.82 11.61
N ALA A 108 9.21 -4.49 12.17
CA ALA A 108 9.31 -4.10 13.58
C ALA A 108 8.45 -2.86 13.89
N LYS A 109 8.43 -1.87 12.98
CA LYS A 109 7.54 -0.70 13.10
C LYS A 109 6.06 -1.11 13.06
N LEU A 110 5.68 -2.00 12.14
CA LEU A 110 4.30 -2.47 11.99
C LEU A 110 3.82 -3.24 13.24
N LEU A 111 4.70 -4.03 13.84
CA LEU A 111 4.38 -4.86 15.00
C LEU A 111 4.37 -4.10 16.35
N ASN A 112 4.61 -2.80 16.35
CA ASN A 112 4.61 -2.02 17.58
C ASN A 112 3.26 -2.12 18.30
N PRO A 113 3.22 -2.50 19.61
CA PRO A 113 1.99 -2.69 20.36
C PRO A 113 1.10 -1.45 20.48
N ARG A 114 1.64 -0.25 20.27
CA ARG A 114 0.84 0.99 20.27
C ARG A 114 -0.25 1.01 19.19
N PHE A 115 -0.16 0.11 18.22
CA PHE A 115 -1.12 -0.04 17.12
C PHE A 115 -2.15 -1.15 17.35
N ASP A 116 -2.09 -1.84 18.50
CA ASP A 116 -3.03 -2.91 18.80
C ASP A 116 -4.47 -2.40 18.83
N ASN A 117 -5.36 -3.19 18.22
CA ASN A 117 -6.78 -2.87 18.09
C ASN A 117 -7.10 -1.57 17.34
N LYS A 118 -6.19 -1.09 16.49
CA LYS A 118 -6.38 0.13 15.71
C LYS A 118 -6.41 -0.18 14.21
N THR A 119 -7.20 0.60 13.49
CA THR A 119 -7.25 0.58 12.02
C THR A 119 -6.26 1.60 11.46
N PHE A 120 -5.44 1.20 10.50
CA PHE A 120 -4.63 2.12 9.72
C PHE A 120 -5.51 2.94 8.76
N VAL A 121 -5.18 4.21 8.59
CA VAL A 121 -5.96 5.15 7.80
C VAL A 121 -5.03 5.99 6.94
N GLU A 122 -5.16 5.88 5.61
CA GLU A 122 -4.43 6.75 4.70
C GLU A 122 -5.11 8.12 4.62
N ALA A 123 -4.49 9.11 5.25
CA ALA A 123 -4.97 10.49 5.36
C ALA A 123 -4.61 11.30 4.11
N SER A 124 -4.98 10.79 2.94
CA SER A 124 -4.79 11.48 1.66
C SER A 124 -5.98 12.40 1.39
N PRO A 125 -5.76 13.71 1.18
CA PRO A 125 -6.85 14.65 0.91
C PRO A 125 -7.47 14.46 -0.49
N THR A 126 -6.74 13.82 -1.40
CA THR A 126 -7.14 13.69 -2.81
C THR A 126 -7.50 12.26 -3.24
N ASP A 127 -6.97 11.25 -2.54
CA ASP A 127 -7.26 9.85 -2.88
C ASP A 127 -8.52 9.39 -2.12
N ARG A 128 -9.52 8.97 -2.87
CA ARG A 128 -10.79 8.47 -2.34
C ARG A 128 -10.98 6.97 -2.51
N ILE A 129 -10.00 6.30 -3.10
CA ILE A 129 -9.98 4.84 -3.23
C ILE A 129 -9.10 4.26 -2.14
N TRP A 130 -7.83 4.62 -2.15
CA TRP A 130 -6.84 4.10 -1.20
C TRP A 130 -6.86 4.85 0.12
N GLY A 131 -7.13 6.15 0.08
CA GLY A 131 -7.26 7.02 1.25
C GLY A 131 -8.69 7.40 1.61
N VAL A 132 -8.82 8.27 2.59
CA VAL A 132 -10.12 8.74 3.13
C VAL A 132 -10.60 10.06 2.54
N GLY A 133 -9.83 10.72 1.66
CA GLY A 133 -10.18 11.99 1.06
C GLY A 133 -10.17 13.17 2.03
N LEU A 134 -9.44 13.06 3.14
CA LEU A 134 -9.22 14.09 4.16
C LEU A 134 -7.76 14.13 4.53
N ALA A 135 -7.23 15.34 4.80
CA ALA A 135 -5.87 15.52 5.28
C ALA A 135 -5.73 15.06 6.74
N GLN A 136 -4.50 14.72 7.14
CA GLN A 136 -4.20 14.22 8.49
C GLN A 136 -4.48 15.25 9.61
N ASP A 137 -4.46 16.52 9.29
CA ASP A 137 -4.75 17.62 10.20
C ASP A 137 -6.20 18.11 10.14
N ASP A 138 -7.03 17.56 9.25
CA ASP A 138 -8.46 17.88 9.21
C ASP A 138 -9.14 17.36 10.50
N PRO A 139 -9.78 18.24 11.30
CA PRO A 139 -10.42 17.83 12.56
C PRO A 139 -11.55 16.80 12.37
N LYS A 140 -12.10 16.70 11.16
CA LYS A 140 -13.17 15.74 10.83
C LYS A 140 -12.65 14.31 10.60
N ILE A 141 -11.34 14.11 10.42
CA ILE A 141 -10.78 12.81 10.06
C ILE A 141 -10.97 11.75 11.15
N ALA A 142 -11.07 12.18 12.41
CA ALA A 142 -11.25 11.27 13.55
C ALA A 142 -12.61 10.54 13.55
N ASP A 143 -13.60 11.06 12.85
CA ASP A 143 -14.92 10.47 12.71
C ASP A 143 -15.09 9.88 11.30
N GLU A 144 -15.19 8.55 11.23
CA GLU A 144 -15.31 7.80 9.97
C GLU A 144 -16.52 8.25 9.11
N ARG A 145 -17.56 8.79 9.74
CA ARG A 145 -18.75 9.31 9.03
C ARG A 145 -18.43 10.49 8.10
N ASN A 146 -17.31 11.16 8.33
CA ASN A 146 -16.83 12.27 7.49
C ASN A 146 -15.93 11.81 6.33
N TRP A 147 -15.50 10.56 6.32
CA TRP A 147 -14.60 10.08 5.29
C TRP A 147 -15.26 10.11 3.91
N ARG A 148 -14.53 10.61 2.92
CA ARG A 148 -14.96 10.77 1.54
C ARG A 148 -14.42 9.66 0.63
N GLY A 149 -13.60 8.77 1.17
CA GLY A 149 -12.90 7.69 0.49
C GLY A 149 -13.02 6.37 1.23
N GLN A 150 -12.62 5.30 0.54
CA GLN A 150 -12.81 3.91 0.97
C GLN A 150 -11.75 3.41 1.95
N ASN A 151 -10.62 4.11 2.09
CA ASN A 151 -9.48 3.70 2.93
C ASN A 151 -8.97 2.29 2.60
N LEU A 152 -8.90 1.92 1.33
CA LEU A 152 -8.50 0.54 0.97
C LEU A 152 -7.06 0.24 1.39
N LEU A 153 -6.12 1.21 1.30
CA LEU A 153 -4.75 0.99 1.77
C LEU A 153 -4.67 0.79 3.28
N GLY A 154 -5.40 1.60 4.04
CA GLY A 154 -5.45 1.42 5.49
C GLY A 154 -6.03 0.06 5.89
N LYS A 155 -7.08 -0.40 5.21
CA LYS A 155 -7.65 -1.74 5.41
C LYS A 155 -6.66 -2.85 5.08
N VAL A 156 -5.95 -2.73 3.95
CA VAL A 156 -4.89 -3.67 3.56
C VAL A 156 -3.81 -3.74 4.65
N ILE A 157 -3.27 -2.61 5.11
CA ILE A 157 -2.21 -2.60 6.12
C ILE A 157 -2.69 -3.17 7.45
N THR A 158 -3.94 -2.90 7.83
CA THR A 158 -4.55 -3.45 9.05
C THR A 158 -4.65 -4.98 8.95
N GLN A 159 -5.10 -5.50 7.82
CA GLN A 159 -5.17 -6.94 7.56
C GLN A 159 -3.78 -7.58 7.54
N VAL A 160 -2.85 -7.00 6.77
CA VAL A 160 -1.46 -7.47 6.69
C VAL A 160 -0.80 -7.48 8.07
N ARG A 161 -1.05 -6.47 8.92
CA ARG A 161 -0.54 -6.49 10.30
C ARG A 161 -1.00 -7.71 11.08
N ALA A 162 -2.28 -8.06 11.00
CA ALA A 162 -2.82 -9.23 11.69
C ALA A 162 -2.15 -10.53 11.20
N GLU A 163 -1.94 -10.65 9.89
CA GLU A 163 -1.27 -11.80 9.28
C GLU A 163 0.21 -11.87 9.68
N ILE A 164 0.92 -10.76 9.65
CA ILE A 164 2.34 -10.69 10.07
C ILE A 164 2.50 -10.99 11.57
N ILE A 165 1.55 -10.57 12.42
CA ILE A 165 1.53 -10.97 13.84
C ILE A 165 1.36 -12.49 13.97
N HIS A 166 0.45 -13.08 13.21
CA HIS A 166 0.23 -14.52 13.22
C HIS A 166 1.48 -15.28 12.76
N ASP A 167 2.11 -14.82 11.67
CA ASP A 167 3.20 -15.56 11.02
C ASP A 167 4.57 -15.34 11.70
N PHE A 168 4.80 -14.18 12.30
CA PHE A 168 6.10 -13.75 12.84
C PHE A 168 6.03 -13.17 14.27
N GLY A 169 4.83 -13.02 14.83
CA GLY A 169 4.66 -12.56 16.20
C GLY A 169 5.27 -13.57 17.17
N VAL A 170 6.01 -13.08 18.16
CA VAL A 170 6.49 -13.92 19.26
C VAL A 170 5.26 -14.30 20.08
N ALA A 171 4.95 -15.58 20.18
CA ALA A 171 4.00 -16.05 21.19
C ALA A 171 4.54 -15.63 22.57
N ILE A 172 3.81 -14.72 23.23
CA ILE A 172 4.08 -14.33 24.61
C ILE A 172 3.66 -15.46 25.54
#